data_57e0047bb9371978719bca1edb47b1e8
#
_entry.id   57e0047bb9371978719bca1edb47b1e8
#
_cell.length_a   1.000
_cell.length_b   1.000
_cell.length_c   1.000
_cell.angle_alpha   90.00
_cell.angle_beta   90.00
_cell.angle_gamma   90.00
#
_symmetry.space_group_name_H-M   'P 1'
#
loop_
_entity.id
_entity.type
_entity.pdbx_description
1 polymer ?
#
loop_
_entity_poly.entity_id
_entity_poly.type
_entity_poly.pdbx_seq_one_letter_code
_entity_poly.pdbx_strand_id
1 'polypeptide(L)' 'FVIGETVIDAYCGAGNLTLRLADKAKFVYGIEICEQAVETGREKALELKKKNIKFITQRYR' A
#
# COMPACT_ATOMS: atom_id res chain seq x y z
N PHE A 1 7.19 -6.20 -6.24
CA PHE A 1 7.23 -7.64 -6.07
C PHE A 1 5.84 -8.24 -6.28
N VAL A 2 5.74 -9.25 -7.11
CA VAL A 2 4.46 -9.84 -7.50
C VAL A 2 4.47 -11.36 -7.25
N ILE A 3 3.42 -11.85 -6.59
CA ILE A 3 3.18 -13.28 -6.42
C ILE A 3 1.77 -13.56 -6.92
N GLY A 4 1.67 -14.13 -8.13
CA GLY A 4 0.37 -14.32 -8.76
C GLY A 4 -0.30 -12.96 -8.99
N GLU A 5 -1.48 -12.76 -8.41
CA GLU A 5 -2.22 -11.50 -8.52
C GLU A 5 -2.05 -10.59 -7.30
N THR A 6 -1.16 -10.97 -6.39
CA THR A 6 -0.82 -10.18 -5.20
C THR A 6 0.48 -9.44 -5.44
N VAL A 7 0.46 -8.14 -5.16
CA VAL A 7 1.61 -7.26 -5.33
C VAL A 7 2.07 -6.77 -3.97
N ILE A 8 3.39 -6.78 -3.76
CA ILE A 8 4.00 -6.22 -2.55
C ILE A 8 4.83 -5.02 -2.97
N ASP A 9 4.45 -3.86 -2.46
CA ASP A 9 5.13 -2.60 -2.75
C ASP A 9 5.92 -2.17 -1.51
N ALA A 10 7.20 -2.55 -1.48
CA ALA A 10 8.08 -2.23 -0.36
C ALA A 10 8.54 -0.77 -0.43
N TYR A 11 8.58 -0.11 0.74
CA TYR A 11 8.94 1.30 0.84
C TYR A 11 8.03 2.19 0.01
N CYS A 12 6.74 1.95 0.14
CA CYS A 12 5.73 2.58 -0.73
C CYS A 12 5.52 4.08 -0.51
N GLY A 13 6.11 4.66 0.53
CA GLY A 13 5.87 6.07 0.87
C GLY A 13 4.40 6.31 1.17
N ALA A 14 3.83 7.38 0.62
CA ALA A 14 2.41 7.69 0.79
C ALA A 14 1.48 6.83 -0.07
N GLY A 15 2.03 5.88 -0.81
CA GLY A 15 1.24 4.89 -1.52
C GLY A 15 0.67 5.32 -2.86
N ASN A 16 1.24 6.35 -3.50
CA ASN A 16 0.74 6.77 -4.80
C ASN A 16 0.81 5.65 -5.84
N LEU A 17 1.93 4.93 -5.88
CA LEU A 17 2.07 3.78 -6.77
C LEU A 17 1.21 2.61 -6.31
N THR A 18 1.16 2.39 -4.99
CA THR A 18 0.34 1.31 -4.41
C THR A 18 -1.12 1.46 -4.82
N LEU A 19 -1.65 2.68 -4.75
CA LEU A 19 -3.03 2.97 -5.14
C LEU A 19 -3.28 2.68 -6.62
N ARG A 20 -2.31 2.99 -7.47
CA ARG A 20 -2.42 2.73 -8.91
C ARG A 20 -2.31 1.23 -9.22
N LEU A 21 -1.45 0.52 -8.50
CA LEU A 21 -1.31 -0.92 -8.66
C LEU A 21 -2.59 -1.64 -8.27
N ALA A 22 -3.32 -1.12 -7.31
CA ALA A 22 -4.57 -1.72 -6.85
C ALA A 22 -5.66 -1.75 -7.93
N ASP A 23 -5.55 -0.90 -8.94
CA ASP A 23 -6.50 -0.91 -10.05
C ASP A 23 -6.34 -2.15 -10.93
N LYS A 24 -5.16 -2.78 -10.91
CA LYS A 24 -4.84 -3.92 -11.78
C LYS A 24 -4.59 -5.21 -11.02
N ALA A 25 -4.23 -5.11 -9.74
CA ALA A 25 -3.92 -6.27 -8.93
C ALA A 25 -5.14 -6.74 -8.16
N LYS A 26 -5.17 -8.01 -7.81
CA LYS A 26 -6.22 -8.54 -6.98
C LYS A 26 -6.09 -8.01 -5.55
N PHE A 27 -4.85 -7.93 -5.06
CA PHE A 27 -4.56 -7.36 -3.75
C PHE A 27 -3.16 -6.76 -3.72
N VAL A 28 -3.00 -5.66 -2.98
CA VAL A 28 -1.71 -4.98 -2.86
C VAL A 28 -1.38 -4.75 -1.39
N TYR A 29 -0.15 -5.09 -1.00
CA TYR A 29 0.41 -4.74 0.30
C TYR A 29 1.41 -3.61 0.11
N GLY A 30 1.18 -2.48 0.77
CA GLY A 30 2.14 -1.39 0.80
C GLY A 30 2.89 -1.40 2.12
N ILE A 31 4.20 -1.55 2.09
CA ILE A 31 5.05 -1.64 3.28
C ILE A 31 5.91 -0.40 3.36
N GLU A 32 5.88 0.29 4.49
CA GLU A 32 6.61 1.52 4.68
C GLU A 32 7.07 1.67 6.13
N ILE A 33 8.24 2.25 6.34
CA ILE A 33 8.80 2.46 7.67
C ILE A 33 8.17 3.66 8.36
N CYS A 34 7.85 4.70 7.61
CA CYS A 34 7.29 5.93 8.13
C CYS A 34 5.80 5.78 8.42
N GLU A 35 5.42 5.81 9.70
CA GLU A 35 4.04 5.66 10.11
C GLU A 35 3.13 6.73 9.51
N GLN A 36 3.62 7.95 9.43
CA GLN A 36 2.85 9.05 8.89
C GLN A 36 2.52 8.84 7.41
N ALA A 37 3.47 8.32 6.65
CA ALA A 37 3.23 7.98 5.25
C ALA A 37 2.19 6.86 5.11
N VAL A 38 2.24 5.88 6.00
CA VAL A 38 1.26 4.79 6.01
C VAL A 38 -0.14 5.33 6.29
N GLU A 39 -0.28 6.23 7.26
CA GLU A 39 -1.57 6.84 7.57
C GLU A 39 -2.10 7.64 6.40
N THR A 40 -1.25 8.40 5.73
CA THR A 40 -1.63 9.15 4.54
C THR A 40 -2.14 8.22 3.45
N GLY A 41 -1.45 7.10 3.24
CA GLY A 41 -1.85 6.10 2.26
C GLY A 41 -3.20 5.49 2.60
N ARG A 42 -3.41 5.15 3.87
CA ARG A 42 -4.68 4.60 4.34
C ARG A 42 -5.84 5.56 4.12
N GLU A 43 -5.63 6.84 4.42
CA GLU A 43 -6.66 7.85 4.22
C GLU A 43 -7.02 7.99 2.75
N LYS A 44 -6.02 8.00 1.86
CA LYS A 44 -6.27 8.07 0.43
C LYS A 44 -7.01 6.85 -0.09
N ALA A 45 -6.65 5.67 0.40
CA ALA A 45 -7.32 4.44 0.01
C ALA A 45 -8.81 4.46 0.41
N LEU A 46 -9.10 4.96 1.61
CA LEU A 46 -10.49 5.12 2.05
C LEU A 46 -11.23 6.14 1.19
N GLU A 47 -10.60 7.27 0.92
CA GLU A 47 -11.18 8.33 0.11
C GLU A 47 -11.52 7.84 -1.30
N LEU A 48 -10.64 7.04 -1.88
CA LEU A 48 -10.83 6.48 -3.22
C LEU A 48 -11.61 5.16 -3.21
N LYS A 49 -12.05 4.72 -2.05
CA LYS A 49 -12.83 3.48 -1.86
C LYS A 49 -12.10 2.25 -2.37
N LYS A 50 -10.77 2.21 -2.21
CA LYS A 50 -9.97 1.05 -2.55
C LYS A 50 -10.04 0.04 -1.41
N LYS A 51 -10.51 -1.17 -1.71
CA LYS A 51 -10.69 -2.22 -0.69
C LYS A 51 -9.63 -3.32 -0.77
N ASN A 52 -8.84 -3.32 -1.83
CA ASN A 52 -7.86 -4.35 -2.08
C ASN A 52 -6.42 -3.92 -1.76
N ILE A 53 -6.28 -3.03 -0.78
CA ILE A 53 -4.97 -2.54 -0.35
C ILE A 53 -4.86 -2.67 1.15
N LYS A 54 -3.67 -3.07 1.61
CA LYS A 54 -3.33 -3.01 3.02
C LYS A 54 -1.98 -2.34 3.17
N PHE A 55 -1.92 -1.26 3.94
CA PHE A 55 -0.67 -0.60 4.28
C PHE A 55 -0.16 -1.14 5.61
N ILE A 56 1.12 -1.44 5.66
CA ILE A 56 1.77 -2.02 6.83
C ILE A 56 2.96 -1.15 7.19
N THR A 57 3.04 -0.76 8.47
CA THR A 57 4.21 -0.08 8.98
C THR A 57 5.23 -1.11 9.41
N GLN A 58 6.43 -1.04 8.86
CA GLN A 58 7.53 -1.90 9.27
C GLN A 58 8.53 -1.10 10.09
N ARG A 59 8.86 -1.60 11.27
CA ARG A 59 9.81 -0.94 12.15
C ARG A 59 11.07 -1.76 12.28
N TYR A 60 12.19 -1.06 12.29
CA TYR A 60 13.47 -1.65 12.63
C TYR A 60 13.80 -1.41 14.09
N ARG A 61 14.54 -2.35 14.67
CA ARG A 61 15.07 -2.24 16.01
C ARG A 61 16.57 -2.35 16.00
#